data_256e42eb0269d006ca3759a84f132374
#
_entry.id   256e42eb0269d006ca3759a84f132374
#
_cell.length_a   1.000
_cell.length_b   1.000
_cell.length_c   1.000
_cell.angle_alpha   90.00
_cell.angle_beta   90.00
_cell.angle_gamma   90.00
#
_symmetry.space_group_name_H-M   'P 1'
#
loop_
_entity.id
_entity.type
_entity.pdbx_description
1 polymer ?
#
loop_
_entity_poly.entity_id
_entity_poly.type
_entity_poly.pdbx_seq_one_letter_code
_entity_poly.pdbx_strand_id
1 'polypeptide(L)'
;MKRNLLILSFFFFSITQANCQKEKNIRITEPEFSGTIVFVNDTIGNGVLLEQQTATLEEGIVTLKYAVKYCCSTVFADTINSQFIVKVADNSINPYDLISIVKLKIESNKRSWKYSKPETIEFKAKKYGTSSYLIIVPKFTLGQYAICFKNSNSVNLFAVKTVKQ
;
A
#
# COMPACT_ATOMS: atom_id res chain seq x y z
N MET A 1 32.81 -65.26 -17.91
CA MET A 1 32.68 -63.82 -18.42
C MET A 1 31.67 -63.08 -17.58
N LYS A 2 32.11 -62.19 -16.65
CA LYS A 2 31.23 -61.38 -15.80
C LYS A 2 31.17 -59.99 -16.42
N ARG A 3 29.97 -59.56 -16.86
CA ARG A 3 29.72 -58.19 -17.37
C ARG A 3 29.32 -57.32 -16.20
N ASN A 4 30.22 -56.40 -15.84
CA ASN A 4 29.96 -55.33 -14.88
C ASN A 4 29.06 -54.28 -15.55
N LEU A 5 27.86 -54.08 -14.97
CA LEU A 5 26.94 -53.03 -15.36
C LEU A 5 27.22 -51.81 -14.50
N LEU A 6 27.81 -50.80 -15.11
CA LEU A 6 28.11 -49.50 -14.46
C LEU A 6 26.86 -48.64 -14.53
N ILE A 7 26.18 -48.48 -13.37
CA ILE A 7 25.01 -47.58 -13.24
C ILE A 7 25.56 -46.20 -12.99
N LEU A 8 25.48 -45.34 -14.00
CA LEU A 8 25.84 -43.92 -13.92
C LEU A 8 24.64 -43.15 -13.32
N SER A 9 24.70 -42.85 -12.03
CA SER A 9 23.70 -42.05 -11.34
C SER A 9 23.90 -40.56 -11.67
N PHE A 10 23.08 -40.03 -12.56
CA PHE A 10 22.99 -38.60 -12.82
C PHE A 10 22.27 -37.91 -11.66
N PHE A 11 23.00 -37.30 -10.74
CA PHE A 11 22.47 -36.35 -9.74
C PHE A 11 22.12 -35.05 -10.48
N PHE A 12 20.85 -34.84 -10.78
CA PHE A 12 20.31 -33.55 -11.16
C PHE A 12 20.31 -32.63 -9.92
N PHE A 13 21.36 -31.82 -9.80
CA PHE A 13 21.37 -30.67 -8.89
C PHE A 13 20.39 -29.63 -9.44
N SER A 14 19.14 -29.65 -8.96
CA SER A 14 18.20 -28.56 -9.16
C SER A 14 18.70 -27.35 -8.39
N ILE A 15 19.42 -26.45 -9.06
CA ILE A 15 19.77 -25.12 -8.52
C ILE A 15 18.46 -24.33 -8.48
N THR A 16 17.77 -24.33 -7.36
CA THR A 16 16.74 -23.35 -7.05
C THR A 16 17.41 -22.00 -6.92
N GLN A 17 17.38 -21.20 -8.00
CA GLN A 17 17.72 -19.79 -7.93
C GLN A 17 16.72 -19.13 -7.00
N ALA A 18 17.07 -19.03 -5.71
CA ALA A 18 16.43 -18.11 -4.79
C ALA A 18 16.63 -16.72 -5.35
N ASN A 19 15.61 -16.16 -6.00
CA ASN A 19 15.55 -14.73 -6.32
C ASN A 19 15.58 -13.95 -5.03
N CYS A 20 16.77 -13.70 -4.53
CA CYS A 20 17.04 -12.75 -3.45
C CYS A 20 16.74 -11.36 -4.04
N GLN A 21 15.48 -10.95 -3.98
CA GLN A 21 15.12 -9.56 -4.25
C GLN A 21 15.86 -8.72 -3.21
N LYS A 22 16.94 -8.08 -3.65
CA LYS A 22 17.74 -7.14 -2.87
C LYS A 22 16.77 -6.09 -2.32
N GLU A 23 16.46 -6.17 -1.02
CA GLU A 23 15.61 -5.19 -0.36
C GLU A 23 16.23 -3.82 -0.59
N LYS A 24 15.52 -2.97 -1.32
CA LYS A 24 15.96 -1.60 -1.59
C LYS A 24 15.94 -0.85 -0.26
N ASN A 25 17.09 -0.45 0.23
CA ASN A 25 17.20 0.33 1.46
C ASN A 25 16.54 1.69 1.24
N ILE A 26 15.33 1.84 1.79
CA ILE A 26 14.60 3.10 1.78
C ILE A 26 15.29 4.04 2.76
N ARG A 27 15.76 5.20 2.26
CA ARG A 27 16.43 6.24 3.05
C ARG A 27 15.57 7.51 3.12
N ILE A 28 14.29 7.35 3.41
CA ILE A 28 13.38 8.47 3.61
C ILE A 28 13.28 8.72 5.12
N THR A 29 13.43 9.97 5.52
CA THR A 29 13.26 10.34 6.93
C THR A 29 11.84 10.03 7.37
N GLU A 30 11.72 9.46 8.58
CA GLU A 30 10.44 9.18 9.20
C GLU A 30 9.64 10.48 9.36
N PRO A 31 8.34 10.52 8.99
CA PRO A 31 7.51 11.70 9.18
C PRO A 31 7.47 12.13 10.66
N GLU A 32 7.38 13.42 10.92
CA GLU A 32 7.37 13.95 12.27
C GLU A 32 6.03 13.73 12.99
N PHE A 33 4.92 13.98 12.29
CA PHE A 33 3.59 13.98 12.90
C PHE A 33 2.83 12.66 12.67
N SER A 34 2.22 12.14 13.74
CA SER A 34 1.34 10.97 13.66
C SER A 34 0.17 11.21 12.71
N GLY A 35 -0.18 10.20 11.92
CA GLY A 35 -1.21 10.30 10.88
C GLY A 35 -0.68 10.77 9.52
N THR A 36 0.57 11.22 9.45
CA THR A 36 1.22 11.59 8.20
C THR A 36 1.61 10.35 7.40
N ILE A 37 1.36 10.41 6.09
CA ILE A 37 1.72 9.33 5.17
C ILE A 37 2.56 9.89 4.03
N VAL A 38 3.67 9.23 3.77
CA VAL A 38 4.61 9.55 2.70
C VAL A 38 4.61 8.40 1.69
N PHE A 39 4.32 8.71 0.44
CA PHE A 39 4.55 7.79 -0.68
C PHE A 39 6.04 7.76 -1.02
N VAL A 40 6.61 6.55 -1.12
CA VAL A 40 8.00 6.32 -1.50
C VAL A 40 8.08 6.29 -3.02
N ASN A 41 8.51 7.39 -3.61
CA ASN A 41 8.69 7.47 -5.06
C ASN A 41 10.06 6.92 -5.45
N ASP A 42 10.10 5.71 -5.96
CA ASP A 42 11.33 5.04 -6.36
C ASP A 42 12.12 5.76 -7.46
N THR A 43 11.43 6.52 -8.30
CA THR A 43 12.05 7.21 -9.44
C THR A 43 12.92 8.38 -9.02
N ILE A 44 12.57 9.04 -7.90
CA ILE A 44 13.25 10.26 -7.43
C ILE A 44 14.02 10.01 -6.13
N GLY A 45 13.78 8.89 -5.45
CA GLY A 45 14.37 8.62 -4.13
C GLY A 45 13.82 9.50 -3.00
N ASN A 46 12.82 10.32 -3.29
CA ASN A 46 12.19 11.25 -2.35
C ASN A 46 10.80 10.73 -1.94
N GLY A 47 10.40 11.07 -0.70
CA GLY A 47 9.05 10.83 -0.24
C GLY A 47 8.12 11.98 -0.65
N VAL A 48 6.91 11.64 -1.06
CA VAL A 48 5.84 12.59 -1.38
C VAL A 48 4.72 12.47 -0.36
N LEU A 49 4.40 13.57 0.32
CA LEU A 49 3.28 13.61 1.27
C LEU A 49 1.96 13.35 0.55
N LEU A 50 1.13 12.47 1.12
CA LEU A 50 -0.23 12.28 0.62
C LEU A 50 -1.12 13.45 1.01
N GLU A 51 -2.11 13.69 0.17
CA GLU A 51 -3.17 14.68 0.44
C GLU A 51 -4.05 14.19 1.59
N GLN A 52 -4.09 14.94 2.69
CA GLN A 52 -4.93 14.63 3.84
C GLN A 52 -6.25 15.37 3.77
N GLN A 53 -7.36 14.67 3.97
CA GLN A 53 -8.71 15.24 4.08
C GLN A 53 -9.48 14.60 5.23
N THR A 54 -10.58 15.24 5.63
CA THR A 54 -11.56 14.67 6.56
C THR A 54 -12.70 14.04 5.76
N ALA A 55 -12.96 12.77 6.01
CA ALA A 55 -14.10 12.08 5.44
C ALA A 55 -15.38 12.41 6.23
N THR A 56 -16.47 12.65 5.52
CA THR A 56 -17.79 12.88 6.09
C THR A 56 -18.65 11.64 5.87
N LEU A 57 -19.33 11.19 6.93
CA LEU A 57 -20.33 10.13 6.83
C LEU A 57 -21.58 10.71 6.20
N GLU A 58 -21.99 10.17 5.05
CA GLU A 58 -23.21 10.56 4.33
C GLU A 58 -24.21 9.40 4.35
N GLU A 59 -25.46 9.71 4.71
CA GLU A 59 -26.58 8.77 4.62
C GLU A 59 -27.13 8.78 3.19
N GLY A 60 -27.10 7.63 2.54
CA GLY A 60 -27.79 7.40 1.28
C GLY A 60 -29.10 6.65 1.51
N ILE A 61 -29.94 6.56 0.49
CA ILE A 61 -31.27 5.90 0.59
C ILE A 61 -31.18 4.45 1.08
N VAL A 62 -30.07 3.76 0.79
CA VAL A 62 -29.91 2.32 1.10
C VAL A 62 -28.61 2.03 1.86
N THR A 63 -27.63 2.93 1.86
CA THR A 63 -26.29 2.65 2.41
C THR A 63 -25.66 3.88 3.02
N LEU A 64 -25.01 3.68 4.16
CA LEU A 64 -24.06 4.66 4.71
C LEU A 64 -22.75 4.63 3.89
N LYS A 65 -22.21 5.80 3.58
CA LYS A 65 -20.93 5.93 2.89
C LYS A 65 -20.09 7.05 3.49
N TYR A 66 -18.79 6.88 3.48
CA TYR A 66 -17.86 7.97 3.67
C TYR A 66 -17.64 8.70 2.36
N ALA A 67 -17.56 10.02 2.41
CA ALA A 67 -17.28 10.87 1.27
C ALA A 67 -16.20 11.89 1.58
N VAL A 68 -15.38 12.20 0.58
CA VAL A 68 -14.41 13.29 0.59
C VAL A 68 -14.65 14.20 -0.61
N LYS A 69 -14.37 15.50 -0.41
CA LYS A 69 -14.56 16.51 -1.46
C LYS A 69 -13.55 16.29 -2.60
N TYR A 70 -13.88 16.80 -3.77
CA TYR A 70 -13.10 16.75 -5.01
C TYR A 70 -12.89 15.35 -5.59
N CYS A 71 -12.80 15.30 -6.92
CA CYS A 71 -12.76 14.03 -7.65
C CYS A 71 -11.39 13.35 -7.64
N CYS A 72 -10.30 14.10 -7.54
CA CYS A 72 -9.01 13.61 -7.97
C CYS A 72 -7.89 13.97 -6.99
N SER A 73 -6.97 13.04 -6.75
CA SER A 73 -5.75 13.31 -6.01
C SER A 73 -4.65 13.81 -6.95
N THR A 74 -3.76 14.64 -6.40
CA THR A 74 -2.55 15.13 -7.09
C THR A 74 -1.36 14.20 -6.92
N VAL A 75 -1.40 13.29 -5.95
CA VAL A 75 -0.34 12.31 -5.71
C VAL A 75 -0.64 11.01 -6.44
N PHE A 76 0.33 10.51 -7.18
CA PHE A 76 0.21 9.30 -7.99
C PHE A 76 1.16 8.22 -7.51
N ALA A 77 0.60 7.04 -7.20
CA ALA A 77 1.34 5.84 -6.88
C ALA A 77 1.42 4.91 -8.10
N ASP A 78 2.39 4.02 -8.08
CA ASP A 78 2.60 3.03 -9.12
C ASP A 78 1.59 1.88 -9.03
N THR A 79 1.40 1.16 -10.14
CA THR A 79 0.52 -0.01 -10.17
C THR A 79 1.12 -1.23 -9.47
N ILE A 80 2.44 -1.28 -9.29
CA ILE A 80 3.16 -2.44 -8.75
C ILE A 80 4.12 -2.00 -7.65
N ASN A 81 4.13 -2.76 -6.54
CA ASN A 81 5.07 -2.59 -5.42
C ASN A 81 5.14 -1.17 -4.84
N SER A 82 4.00 -0.47 -4.82
CA SER A 82 3.91 0.84 -4.20
C SER A 82 4.18 0.78 -2.69
N GLN A 83 4.97 1.72 -2.20
CA GLN A 83 5.44 1.76 -0.83
C GLN A 83 5.04 3.07 -0.16
N PHE A 84 4.62 2.96 1.10
CA PHE A 84 4.20 4.12 1.90
C PHE A 84 4.82 4.02 3.29
N ILE A 85 5.33 5.14 3.80
CA ILE A 85 5.72 5.27 5.20
C ILE A 85 4.55 5.91 5.94
N VAL A 86 3.99 5.18 6.90
CA VAL A 86 2.83 5.60 7.69
C VAL A 86 3.28 5.87 9.11
N LYS A 87 3.26 7.13 9.53
CA LYS A 87 3.57 7.53 10.90
C LYS A 87 2.41 7.23 11.82
N VAL A 88 2.69 6.53 12.92
CA VAL A 88 1.74 6.20 13.97
C VAL A 88 2.27 6.69 15.32
N ALA A 89 1.42 6.69 16.35
CA ALA A 89 1.87 7.04 17.69
C ALA A 89 2.76 5.92 18.29
N ASP A 90 2.41 4.66 17.99
CA ASP A 90 3.11 3.48 18.48
C ASP A 90 3.08 2.37 17.42
N ASN A 91 4.26 1.90 16.99
CA ASN A 91 4.41 0.82 16.03
C ASN A 91 4.57 -0.58 16.69
N SER A 92 4.23 -0.72 17.96
CA SER A 92 4.07 -2.02 18.62
C SER A 92 2.72 -2.67 18.32
N ILE A 93 1.70 -1.86 17.95
CA ILE A 93 0.34 -2.31 17.63
C ILE A 93 0.35 -2.97 16.25
N ASN A 94 -0.47 -4.00 16.05
CA ASN A 94 -0.60 -4.64 14.74
C ASN A 94 -1.10 -3.63 13.68
N PRO A 95 -0.35 -3.39 12.59
CA PRO A 95 -0.72 -2.39 11.57
C PRO A 95 -2.06 -2.67 10.90
N TYR A 96 -2.46 -3.94 10.79
CA TYR A 96 -3.74 -4.33 10.20
C TYR A 96 -4.95 -3.96 11.07
N ASP A 97 -4.74 -3.71 12.35
CA ASP A 97 -5.78 -3.21 13.26
C ASP A 97 -5.91 -1.69 13.25
N LEU A 98 -4.86 -1.00 12.78
CA LEU A 98 -4.82 0.47 12.72
C LEU A 98 -5.16 1.02 11.34
N ILE A 99 -4.71 0.36 10.28
CA ILE A 99 -4.64 0.90 8.92
C ILE A 99 -5.52 0.07 8.00
N SER A 100 -6.22 0.75 7.09
CA SER A 100 -6.89 0.13 5.96
C SER A 100 -6.63 0.95 4.70
N ILE A 101 -6.52 0.27 3.57
CA ILE A 101 -6.44 0.90 2.24
C ILE A 101 -7.73 0.58 1.52
N VAL A 102 -8.43 1.61 1.07
CA VAL A 102 -9.73 1.47 0.41
C VAL A 102 -9.71 2.06 -0.99
N LYS A 103 -10.39 1.39 -1.92
CA LYS A 103 -10.63 1.93 -3.24
C LYS A 103 -11.86 2.82 -3.24
N LEU A 104 -11.74 3.98 -3.86
CA LEU A 104 -12.76 5.00 -3.88
C LEU A 104 -13.55 4.95 -5.20
N LYS A 105 -14.86 5.17 -5.11
CA LYS A 105 -15.71 5.45 -6.26
C LYS A 105 -15.76 6.95 -6.48
N ILE A 106 -15.72 7.38 -7.74
CA ILE A 106 -15.94 8.76 -8.11
C ILE A 106 -17.42 8.92 -8.46
N GLU A 107 -18.10 9.81 -7.76
CA GLU A 107 -19.50 10.16 -7.98
C GLU A 107 -19.62 11.68 -8.10
N SER A 108 -19.89 12.17 -9.32
CA SER A 108 -19.90 13.60 -9.61
C SER A 108 -18.56 14.25 -9.26
N ASN A 109 -18.48 15.12 -8.27
CA ASN A 109 -17.26 15.80 -7.80
C ASN A 109 -16.80 15.33 -6.42
N LYS A 110 -17.17 14.10 -6.01
CA LYS A 110 -16.81 13.50 -4.73
C LYS A 110 -16.17 12.14 -4.95
N ARG A 111 -15.37 11.72 -3.99
CA ARG A 111 -14.86 10.34 -3.85
C ARG A 111 -15.56 9.71 -2.65
N SER A 112 -16.03 8.48 -2.78
CA SER A 112 -16.76 7.81 -1.70
C SER A 112 -16.42 6.32 -1.61
N TRP A 113 -16.68 5.73 -0.43
CA TRP A 113 -16.65 4.28 -0.22
C TRP A 113 -17.73 3.87 0.76
N LYS A 114 -18.18 2.63 0.67
CA LYS A 114 -19.23 2.09 1.56
C LYS A 114 -18.69 1.94 2.98
N TYR A 115 -19.47 2.37 3.98
CA TYR A 115 -19.13 2.22 5.39
C TYR A 115 -19.06 0.74 5.81
N SER A 116 -20.12 -0.04 5.51
CA SER A 116 -20.26 -1.41 6.01
C SER A 116 -19.41 -2.46 5.28
N LYS A 117 -19.06 -2.21 4.02
CA LYS A 117 -18.29 -3.15 3.19
C LYS A 117 -17.42 -2.39 2.18
N PRO A 118 -16.34 -1.74 2.63
CA PRO A 118 -15.40 -1.08 1.72
C PRO A 118 -14.68 -2.11 0.84
N GLU A 119 -14.30 -1.69 -0.37
CA GLU A 119 -13.37 -2.45 -1.21
C GLU A 119 -11.95 -2.20 -0.66
N THR A 120 -11.47 -3.12 0.15
CA THR A 120 -10.15 -3.03 0.79
C THR A 120 -9.06 -3.64 -0.08
N ILE A 121 -7.87 -3.08 0.02
CA ILE A 121 -6.67 -3.52 -0.68
C ILE A 121 -5.74 -4.18 0.33
N GLU A 122 -5.26 -5.37 -0.02
CA GLU A 122 -4.28 -6.10 0.79
C GLU A 122 -2.90 -5.44 0.70
N PHE A 123 -2.20 -5.41 1.80
CA PHE A 123 -0.85 -4.88 1.90
C PHE A 123 0.01 -5.74 2.84
N LYS A 124 1.32 -5.56 2.74
CA LYS A 124 2.30 -6.05 3.72
C LYS A 124 2.81 -4.87 4.54
N ALA A 125 3.09 -5.09 5.81
CA ALA A 125 3.62 -4.06 6.69
C ALA A 125 4.86 -4.55 7.43
N LYS A 126 5.84 -3.66 7.60
CA LYS A 126 7.03 -3.85 8.46
C LYS A 126 7.21 -2.60 9.31
N LYS A 127 7.83 -2.76 10.48
CA LYS A 127 8.27 -1.62 11.28
C LYS A 127 9.26 -0.77 10.49
N TYR A 128 9.15 0.54 10.61
CA TYR A 128 10.03 1.51 9.99
C TYR A 128 10.33 2.64 10.98
N GLY A 129 11.60 2.93 11.20
CA GLY A 129 12.00 3.93 12.19
C GLY A 129 11.51 3.58 13.61
N THR A 130 11.22 4.61 14.39
CA THR A 130 10.83 4.48 15.80
C THR A 130 9.34 4.28 15.99
N SER A 131 8.51 4.88 15.14
CA SER A 131 7.04 4.88 15.28
C SER A 131 6.32 4.97 13.92
N SER A 132 6.83 4.26 12.92
CA SER A 132 6.18 4.16 11.61
C SER A 132 6.09 2.72 11.13
N TYR A 133 5.27 2.53 10.11
CA TYR A 133 5.25 1.31 9.30
C TYR A 133 5.63 1.62 7.86
N LEU A 134 6.41 0.74 7.26
CA LEU A 134 6.54 0.63 5.82
C LEU A 134 5.44 -0.29 5.31
N ILE A 135 4.48 0.28 4.61
CA ILE A 135 3.38 -0.42 3.94
C ILE A 135 3.79 -0.71 2.51
N ILE A 136 3.66 -1.94 2.07
CA ILE A 136 3.98 -2.38 0.71
C ILE A 136 2.71 -2.97 0.10
N VAL A 137 2.24 -2.36 -0.97
CA VAL A 137 1.09 -2.87 -1.74
C VAL A 137 1.62 -3.53 -3.01
N PRO A 138 1.47 -4.86 -3.14
CA PRO A 138 2.04 -5.59 -4.26
C PRO A 138 1.47 -5.15 -5.60
N LYS A 139 0.17 -4.85 -5.64
CA LYS A 139 -0.51 -4.49 -6.88
C LYS A 139 -1.72 -3.60 -6.61
N PHE A 140 -1.83 -2.54 -7.40
CA PHE A 140 -3.02 -1.72 -7.53
C PHE A 140 -3.67 -1.88 -8.92
N THR A 141 -4.98 -1.67 -8.99
CA THR A 141 -5.67 -1.34 -10.24
C THR A 141 -5.70 0.18 -10.42
N LEU A 142 -6.00 0.66 -11.64
CA LEU A 142 -6.17 2.09 -11.86
C LEU A 142 -7.36 2.62 -11.05
N GLY A 143 -7.23 3.81 -10.46
CA GLY A 143 -8.30 4.41 -9.68
C GLY A 143 -7.83 5.38 -8.60
N GLN A 144 -8.77 5.77 -7.75
CA GLN A 144 -8.55 6.62 -6.58
C GLN A 144 -8.57 5.75 -5.33
N TYR A 145 -7.73 6.10 -4.36
CA TYR A 145 -7.54 5.33 -3.14
C TYR A 145 -7.39 6.23 -1.92
N ALA A 146 -7.70 5.67 -0.76
CA ALA A 146 -7.41 6.29 0.53
C ALA A 146 -6.70 5.31 1.45
N ILE A 147 -5.74 5.81 2.23
CA ILE A 147 -5.24 5.13 3.42
C ILE A 147 -5.94 5.76 4.61
N CYS A 148 -6.67 4.94 5.35
CA CYS A 148 -7.50 5.33 6.48
C CYS A 148 -6.95 4.75 7.77
N PHE A 149 -7.04 5.52 8.86
CA PHE A 149 -6.88 5.00 10.21
C PHE A 149 -8.25 4.61 10.77
N LYS A 150 -8.39 3.39 11.28
CA LYS A 150 -9.69 2.81 11.69
C LYS A 150 -10.48 3.63 12.72
N ASN A 151 -9.78 4.42 13.53
CA ASN A 151 -10.41 5.23 14.58
C ASN A 151 -10.37 6.73 14.26
N SER A 152 -10.28 7.11 12.99
CA SER A 152 -10.19 8.49 12.57
C SER A 152 -10.98 8.73 11.29
N ASN A 153 -11.57 9.90 11.17
CA ASN A 153 -12.15 10.39 9.93
C ASN A 153 -11.12 11.04 9.00
N SER A 154 -9.86 11.15 9.45
CA SER A 154 -8.77 11.63 8.61
C SER A 154 -8.35 10.54 7.62
N VAL A 155 -8.25 10.90 6.36
CA VAL A 155 -7.89 10.00 5.26
C VAL A 155 -6.81 10.62 4.41
N ASN A 156 -5.90 9.80 3.93
CA ASN A 156 -4.79 10.22 3.08
C ASN A 156 -5.01 9.67 1.66
N LEU A 157 -5.08 10.56 0.70
CA LEU A 157 -5.60 10.31 -0.64
C LEU A 157 -4.48 10.21 -1.67
N PHE A 158 -4.63 9.29 -2.62
CA PHE A 158 -3.76 9.15 -3.77
C PHE A 158 -4.49 8.52 -4.96
N ALA A 159 -3.91 8.64 -6.12
CA ALA A 159 -4.39 8.00 -7.34
C ALA A 159 -3.37 6.99 -7.87
N VAL A 160 -3.85 6.00 -8.58
CA VAL A 160 -3.02 5.07 -9.36
C VAL A 160 -3.35 5.27 -10.82
N LYS A 161 -2.34 5.65 -11.61
CA LYS A 161 -2.44 5.87 -13.06
C LYS A 161 -1.44 4.99 -13.80
N THR A 162 -1.67 4.78 -15.07
CA THR A 162 -0.66 4.17 -15.96
C THR A 162 0.52 5.12 -16.07
N VAL A 163 1.71 4.68 -15.70
CA VAL A 163 2.92 5.40 -16.07
C VAL A 163 3.02 5.34 -17.59
N LYS A 164 2.89 6.47 -18.28
CA LYS A 164 3.28 6.56 -19.70
C LYS A 164 4.80 6.45 -19.72
N GLN A 165 5.27 5.33 -20.24
CA GLN A 165 6.67 5.18 -20.62
C GLN A 165 7.04 6.16 -21.75
#